data_ebf0fb4b22b20f51929e887f8292b8f3
#
_entry.id   ebf0fb4b22b20f51929e887f8292b8f3
#
_cell.length_a   1.000
_cell.length_b   1.000
_cell.length_c   1.000
_cell.angle_alpha   90.00
_cell.angle_beta   90.00
_cell.angle_gamma   90.00
#
_symmetry.space_group_name_H-M   'P 1'
#
loop_
_entity.id
_entity.type
_entity.pdbx_description
1 polymer ?
#
loop_
_entity_poly.entity_id
_entity_poly.type
_entity_poly.pdbx_seq_one_letter_code
_entity_poly.pdbx_strand_id
1 'polypeptide(L)'
;MLIEHRSYTFRPGTLAPWLKKYETEGLPIQKRHLGTFLGLFTTEFGNVHQTVILWGWQSLDERDRKRAAMNADPEWQAYINAIWAMNAIETQEVKILRPTAASPLR
;
A
#
# COMPACT_ATOMS: atom_id res chain seq x y z
N MET A 1 4.82 2.48 17.23
CA MET A 1 3.89 2.49 16.07
C MET A 1 3.65 1.07 15.58
N LEU A 2 2.52 0.83 14.98
CA LEU A 2 2.23 -0.42 14.27
C LEU A 2 2.70 -0.28 12.83
N ILE A 3 3.17 -1.39 12.25
CA ILE A 3 3.65 -1.39 10.85
C ILE A 3 2.68 -2.23 10.03
N GLU A 4 2.08 -1.62 9.02
CA GLU A 4 1.30 -2.35 8.03
C GLU A 4 2.22 -2.78 6.91
N HIS A 5 2.25 -4.09 6.67
CA HIS A 5 3.03 -4.71 5.60
C HIS A 5 2.04 -5.25 4.57
N ARG A 6 2.01 -4.61 3.39
CA ARG A 6 1.13 -5.01 2.30
C ARG A 6 1.97 -5.58 1.17
N SER A 7 1.66 -6.79 0.74
CA SER A 7 2.31 -7.35 -0.46
C SER A 7 1.25 -7.65 -1.51
N TYR A 8 1.56 -7.28 -2.73
CA TYR A 8 0.72 -7.56 -3.90
C TYR A 8 1.51 -8.45 -4.84
N THR A 9 0.84 -9.49 -5.34
CA THR A 9 1.39 -10.35 -6.40
C THR A 9 0.64 -10.05 -7.69
N PHE A 10 1.38 -9.80 -8.75
CA PHE A 10 0.85 -9.32 -10.03
C PHE A 10 0.90 -10.41 -11.08
N ARG A 11 -0.02 -10.34 -12.03
CA ARG A 11 0.08 -11.16 -13.24
C ARG A 11 1.32 -10.75 -14.02
N PRO A 12 2.05 -11.70 -14.65
CA PRO A 12 3.24 -11.36 -15.42
C PRO A 12 2.99 -10.23 -16.43
N GLY A 13 3.89 -9.26 -16.46
CA GLY A 13 3.81 -8.12 -17.38
C GLY A 13 2.95 -6.95 -16.91
N THR A 14 2.27 -7.06 -15.76
CA THR A 14 1.33 -6.02 -15.31
C THR A 14 1.90 -5.12 -14.21
N LEU A 15 2.99 -5.53 -13.55
CA LEU A 15 3.53 -4.77 -12.41
C LEU A 15 3.99 -3.37 -12.81
N ALA A 16 4.76 -3.24 -13.89
CA ALA A 16 5.35 -1.96 -14.27
C ALA A 16 4.28 -0.88 -14.58
N PRO A 17 3.25 -1.14 -15.41
CA PRO A 17 2.22 -0.12 -15.65
C PRO A 17 1.38 0.16 -14.40
N TRP A 18 1.10 -0.86 -13.57
CA TRP A 18 0.41 -0.65 -12.30
C TRP A 18 1.21 0.26 -11.37
N LEU A 19 2.50 -0.04 -11.23
CA LEU A 19 3.40 0.69 -10.33
C LEU A 19 3.52 2.15 -10.74
N LYS A 20 3.66 2.41 -12.05
CA LYS A 20 3.73 3.78 -12.56
C LYS A 20 2.47 4.57 -12.21
N LYS A 21 1.29 3.97 -12.42
CA LYS A 21 0.02 4.62 -12.10
C LYS A 21 -0.12 4.83 -10.59
N TYR A 22 0.25 3.85 -9.80
CA TYR A 22 0.20 3.96 -8.34
C TYR A 22 1.11 5.09 -7.83
N GLU A 23 2.36 5.12 -8.28
CA GLU A 23 3.32 6.13 -7.82
C GLU A 23 2.92 7.54 -8.21
N THR A 24 2.32 7.71 -9.39
CA THR A 24 1.98 9.05 -9.90
C THR A 24 0.60 9.53 -9.46
N GLU A 25 -0.35 8.64 -9.21
CA GLU A 25 -1.74 9.01 -8.92
C GLU A 25 -2.22 8.52 -7.55
N GLY A 26 -2.01 7.25 -7.23
CA GLY A 26 -2.56 6.65 -6.02
C GLY A 26 -1.80 7.03 -4.75
N LEU A 27 -0.49 6.91 -4.78
CA LEU A 27 0.35 7.17 -3.62
C LEU A 27 0.24 8.61 -3.11
N PRO A 28 0.21 9.65 -3.97
CA PRO A 28 -0.01 11.02 -3.48
C PRO A 28 -1.32 11.18 -2.72
N ILE A 29 -2.40 10.55 -3.18
CA ILE A 29 -3.69 10.59 -2.49
C ILE A 29 -3.57 9.88 -1.14
N GLN A 30 -2.96 8.71 -1.12
CA GLN A 30 -2.74 7.96 0.12
C GLN A 30 -1.91 8.73 1.13
N LYS A 31 -0.86 9.42 0.69
CA LYS A 31 -0.01 10.22 1.58
C LYS A 31 -0.78 11.36 2.25
N ARG A 32 -1.83 11.88 1.60
CA ARG A 32 -2.66 12.93 2.20
C ARG A 32 -3.57 12.39 3.31
N HIS A 33 -3.97 11.13 3.21
CA HIS A 33 -4.97 10.55 4.11
C HIS A 33 -4.40 9.59 5.14
N LEU A 34 -3.41 8.78 4.75
CA LEU A 34 -2.96 7.66 5.58
C LEU A 34 -1.92 8.07 6.61
N GLY A 35 -1.36 7.10 7.30
CA GLY A 35 -0.35 7.30 8.32
C GLY A 35 1.04 7.62 7.76
N THR A 36 2.06 7.20 8.47
CA THR A 36 3.44 7.44 8.04
C THR A 36 3.81 6.49 6.91
N PHE A 37 4.13 7.04 5.75
CA PHE A 37 4.64 6.24 4.63
C PHE A 37 6.07 5.81 4.93
N LEU A 38 6.32 4.49 4.97
CA LEU A 38 7.63 3.94 5.32
C LEU A 38 8.41 3.41 4.13
N GLY A 39 7.74 3.02 3.07
CA GLY A 39 8.45 2.58 1.87
C GLY A 39 7.59 1.82 0.88
N LEU A 40 8.11 1.73 -0.32
CA LEU A 40 7.55 0.99 -1.44
C LEU A 40 8.70 0.23 -2.09
N PHE A 41 8.56 -1.07 -2.23
CA PHE A 41 9.64 -1.94 -2.67
C PHE A 41 9.20 -2.86 -3.78
N THR A 42 10.10 -3.13 -4.71
CA THR A 42 9.96 -4.23 -5.68
C THR A 42 10.94 -5.34 -5.31
N THR A 43 10.73 -6.52 -5.86
CA THR A 43 11.61 -7.67 -5.58
C THR A 43 12.77 -7.69 -6.54
N GLU A 44 13.99 -7.58 -6.03
CA GLU A 44 15.22 -7.73 -6.85
C GLU A 44 15.50 -9.19 -7.16
N PHE A 45 15.48 -10.05 -6.12
CA PHE A 45 15.61 -11.49 -6.25
C PHE A 45 14.47 -12.18 -5.52
N GLY A 46 13.93 -13.25 -6.09
CA GLY A 46 12.78 -13.97 -5.58
C GLY A 46 11.62 -13.82 -6.54
N ASN A 47 10.40 -13.64 -6.01
CA ASN A 47 9.23 -13.42 -6.86
C ASN A 47 9.22 -11.97 -7.36
N VAL A 48 9.67 -11.79 -8.61
CA VAL A 48 9.77 -10.46 -9.24
C VAL A 48 8.40 -9.84 -9.57
N HIS A 49 7.32 -10.60 -9.41
CA HIS A 49 5.96 -10.11 -9.65
C HIS A 49 5.31 -9.56 -8.38
N GLN A 50 6.11 -9.12 -7.40
CA GLN A 50 5.60 -8.63 -6.13
C GLN A 50 6.09 -7.23 -5.82
N THR A 51 5.21 -6.47 -5.12
CA THR A 51 5.57 -5.22 -4.45
C THR A 51 5.28 -5.36 -2.96
N VAL A 52 6.02 -4.61 -2.15
CA VAL A 52 5.76 -4.46 -0.72
C VAL A 52 5.60 -2.99 -0.40
N ILE A 53 4.54 -2.64 0.32
CA ILE A 53 4.28 -1.27 0.75
C ILE A 53 4.19 -1.27 2.28
N LEU A 54 4.93 -0.36 2.92
CA LEU A 54 4.94 -0.24 4.37
C LEU A 54 4.34 1.09 4.81
N TRP A 55 3.39 1.02 5.75
CA TRP A 55 2.79 2.17 6.42
C TRP A 55 2.95 2.04 7.92
N GLY A 56 3.19 3.16 8.59
CA GLY A 56 3.22 3.22 10.05
C GLY A 56 1.95 3.87 10.59
N TRP A 57 1.41 3.30 11.68
CA TRP A 57 0.20 3.77 12.35
C TRP A 57 0.43 3.89 13.83
N GLN A 58 -0.13 4.92 14.47
CA GLN A 58 -0.06 5.05 15.92
C GLN A 58 -1.00 4.04 16.61
N SER A 59 -2.13 3.72 15.97
CA SER A 59 -3.11 2.79 16.48
C SER A 59 -3.98 2.23 15.35
N LEU A 60 -4.73 1.17 15.62
CA LEU A 60 -5.72 0.66 14.68
C LEU A 60 -6.88 1.63 14.50
N ASP A 61 -7.24 2.39 15.53
CA ASP A 61 -8.26 3.43 15.42
C ASP A 61 -7.84 4.52 14.45
N GLU A 62 -6.59 4.96 14.50
CA GLU A 62 -6.06 5.91 13.52
C GLU A 62 -6.18 5.37 12.11
N ARG A 63 -5.79 4.11 11.92
CA ARG A 63 -5.87 3.46 10.62
C ARG A 63 -7.29 3.44 10.09
N ASP A 64 -8.25 3.03 10.93
CA ASP A 64 -9.65 2.94 10.52
C ASP A 64 -10.21 4.31 10.13
N ARG A 65 -9.95 5.35 10.93
CA ARG A 65 -10.42 6.71 10.64
C ARG A 65 -9.83 7.25 9.35
N LYS A 66 -8.54 7.10 9.17
CA LYS A 66 -7.84 7.64 8.00
C LYS A 66 -8.21 6.90 6.72
N ARG A 67 -8.36 5.57 6.80
CA ARG A 67 -8.81 4.79 5.65
C ARG A 67 -10.26 5.12 5.28
N ALA A 68 -11.13 5.35 6.25
CA ALA A 68 -12.50 5.76 5.98
C ALA A 68 -12.54 7.12 5.26
N ALA A 69 -11.73 8.09 5.71
CA ALA A 69 -11.62 9.38 5.05
C ALA A 69 -11.12 9.28 3.61
N MET A 70 -10.11 8.43 3.38
CA MET A 70 -9.60 8.17 2.03
C MET A 70 -10.67 7.56 1.13
N ASN A 71 -11.39 6.56 1.64
CA ASN A 71 -12.42 5.87 0.88
C ASN A 71 -13.60 6.78 0.53
N ALA A 72 -13.83 7.84 1.29
CA ALA A 72 -14.86 8.85 1.02
C ALA A 72 -14.40 9.93 0.03
N ASP A 73 -13.11 9.98 -0.29
CA ASP A 73 -12.55 10.97 -1.22
C ASP A 73 -12.88 10.58 -2.67
N PRO A 74 -13.61 11.44 -3.42
CA PRO A 74 -13.94 11.14 -4.82
C PRO A 74 -12.72 10.93 -5.71
N GLU A 75 -11.62 11.60 -5.42
CA GLU A 75 -10.37 11.43 -6.18
C GLU A 75 -9.81 10.02 -5.98
N TRP A 76 -9.84 9.51 -4.75
CA TRP A 76 -9.45 8.13 -4.47
C TRP A 76 -10.37 7.13 -5.13
N GLN A 77 -11.70 7.38 -5.08
CA GLN A 77 -12.68 6.49 -5.70
C GLN A 77 -12.44 6.37 -7.22
N ALA A 78 -12.16 7.49 -7.89
CA ALA A 78 -11.85 7.48 -9.32
C ALA A 78 -10.56 6.70 -9.61
N TYR A 79 -9.52 6.93 -8.81
CA TYR A 79 -8.25 6.22 -8.95
C TYR A 79 -8.43 4.71 -8.76
N ILE A 80 -9.08 4.31 -7.66
CA ILE A 80 -9.20 2.88 -7.32
C ILE A 80 -10.02 2.12 -8.36
N ASN A 81 -11.06 2.74 -8.91
CA ASN A 81 -11.83 2.13 -9.98
C ASN A 81 -10.97 1.92 -11.24
N ALA A 82 -10.15 2.90 -11.60
CA ALA A 82 -9.28 2.81 -12.76
C ALA A 82 -8.17 1.77 -12.57
N ILE A 83 -7.55 1.73 -11.37
CA ILE A 83 -6.47 0.79 -11.12
C ILE A 83 -6.97 -0.66 -11.08
N TRP A 84 -8.14 -0.91 -10.47
CA TRP A 84 -8.74 -2.25 -10.46
C TRP A 84 -9.13 -2.72 -11.85
N ALA A 85 -9.55 -1.79 -12.73
CA ALA A 85 -9.89 -2.12 -14.12
C ALA A 85 -8.69 -2.66 -14.90
N MET A 86 -7.47 -2.38 -14.47
CA MET A 86 -6.25 -2.93 -15.09
C MET A 86 -6.12 -4.45 -14.86
N ASN A 87 -6.82 -5.00 -13.89
CA ASN A 87 -6.78 -6.43 -13.55
C ASN A 87 -5.34 -6.95 -13.36
N ALA A 88 -4.49 -6.14 -12.73
CA ALA A 88 -3.07 -6.44 -12.58
C ALA A 88 -2.79 -7.33 -11.36
N ILE A 89 -3.46 -7.09 -10.24
CA ILE A 89 -3.22 -7.80 -8.98
C ILE A 89 -3.88 -9.18 -9.05
N GLU A 90 -3.07 -10.21 -8.80
CA GLU A 90 -3.55 -11.58 -8.69
C GLU A 90 -3.93 -11.92 -7.26
N THR A 91 -3.04 -11.60 -6.30
CA THR A 91 -3.29 -11.80 -4.87
C THR A 91 -2.73 -10.64 -4.08
N GLN A 92 -3.29 -10.42 -2.87
CA GLN A 92 -2.76 -9.43 -1.95
C GLN A 92 -2.80 -9.98 -0.53
N GLU A 93 -1.83 -9.56 0.28
CA GLU A 93 -1.73 -9.94 1.68
C GLU A 93 -1.42 -8.71 2.51
N VAL A 94 -2.11 -8.56 3.64
CA VAL A 94 -1.92 -7.44 4.56
C VAL A 94 -1.63 -8.01 5.94
N LYS A 95 -0.54 -7.56 6.56
CA LYS A 95 -0.19 -7.89 7.95
C LYS A 95 -0.04 -6.62 8.75
N ILE A 96 -0.49 -6.65 9.99
CA ILE A 96 -0.21 -5.60 10.95
C ILE A 96 0.83 -6.14 11.92
N LEU A 97 2.01 -5.53 11.90
CA LEU A 97 3.16 -5.97 12.68
C LEU A 97 3.34 -5.06 13.90
N ARG A 98 3.63 -5.67 15.04
CA ARG A 98 3.96 -4.93 16.26
C ARG A 98 5.47 -5.02 16.47
N PRO A 99 6.18 -3.88 16.49
CA PRO A 99 7.62 -3.92 16.77
C PRO A 99 7.91 -4.47 18.15
N THR A 100 8.97 -5.26 18.26
CA THR A 100 9.48 -5.69 19.56
C THR A 100 10.32 -4.59 20.18
N ALA A 101 10.68 -4.74 21.48
CA ALA A 101 11.54 -3.78 22.15
C ALA A 101 12.92 -3.64 21.49
N ALA A 102 13.38 -4.67 20.78
CA ALA A 102 14.67 -4.65 20.07
C ALA A 102 14.61 -3.95 18.72
N SER A 103 13.42 -3.64 18.21
CA SER A 103 13.28 -3.02 16.89
C SER A 103 13.65 -1.54 16.95
N PRO A 104 14.52 -1.04 16.04
CA PRO A 104 14.76 0.39 15.92
C PRO A 104 13.54 1.14 15.38
N LEU A 105 12.67 0.46 14.66
CA LEU A 105 11.44 1.02 14.10
C LEU A 105 10.30 0.74 15.07
N ARG A 106 9.87 1.77 15.78
CA ARG A 106 8.82 1.65 16.80
C ARG A 106 7.80 2.77 16.74
#